data_04ec6c95d6199a028827114f51faccdf
#
_entry.id   04ec6c95d6199a028827114f51faccdf
#
_cell.length_a   1.000
_cell.length_b   1.000
_cell.length_c   1.000
_cell.angle_alpha   90.00
_cell.angle_beta   90.00
_cell.angle_gamma   90.00
#
_symmetry.space_group_name_H-M   'P 1'
#
loop_
_entity.id
_entity.type
_entity.pdbx_description
1 polymer ?
#
loop_
_entity_poly.entity_id
_entity_poly.type
_entity_poly.pdbx_seq_one_letter_code
_entity_poly.pdbx_strand_id
1 'polypeptide(L)'
;MLTIGVIAIQGAVSEHITALEKVSRGLNYRIVRIKKKGIIQNCDGLVIPGGESTTISRLLRFEGLDKEILKNQHIPMMGTCAGLIILSNYQDEDAEGLGLMDMQVKRNAFGRQAESFEYPLEVKVFDSPFNAIFIRAPAIKQVGNGIDVLARFKEYSVAAQQGNKLALSFHPELSDDLRFHKYFLQLFDS
;
A
#
# COMPACT_ATOMS: atom_id res chain seq x y z
N MET A 1 -3.42 -22.86 3.98
CA MET A 1 -2.56 -21.82 4.60
C MET A 1 -2.31 -20.76 3.55
N LEU A 2 -2.83 -19.54 3.77
CA LEU A 2 -2.66 -18.43 2.84
C LEU A 2 -1.28 -17.76 3.02
N THR A 3 -0.65 -17.37 1.93
CA THR A 3 0.68 -16.76 1.93
C THR A 3 0.60 -15.29 1.55
N ILE A 4 1.05 -14.40 2.44
CA ILE A 4 1.14 -12.97 2.19
C ILE A 4 2.59 -12.61 1.90
N GLY A 5 2.84 -12.11 0.69
CA GLY A 5 4.13 -11.57 0.29
C GLY A 5 4.31 -10.12 0.73
N VAL A 6 5.46 -9.78 1.27
CA VAL A 6 5.85 -8.38 1.51
C VAL A 6 7.06 -8.07 0.62
N ILE A 7 6.92 -7.09 -0.28
CA ILE A 7 8.03 -6.63 -1.14
C ILE A 7 9.14 -6.09 -0.23
N ALA A 8 10.30 -6.73 -0.24
CA ALA A 8 11.37 -6.54 0.73
C ALA A 8 12.67 -6.04 0.08
N ILE A 9 12.53 -5.14 -0.91
CA ILE A 9 13.66 -4.55 -1.63
C ILE A 9 14.09 -3.20 -1.02
N GLN A 10 13.17 -2.44 -0.41
CA GLN A 10 13.43 -1.17 0.27
C GLN A 10 12.18 -0.73 1.05
N GLY A 11 12.34 -0.02 2.17
CA GLY A 11 11.26 0.64 2.93
C GLY A 11 10.87 -0.07 4.23
N ALA A 12 9.65 0.20 4.72
CA ALA A 12 9.11 -0.24 6.02
C ALA A 12 8.67 -1.73 6.03
N VAL A 13 9.59 -2.63 5.64
CA VAL A 13 9.33 -4.06 5.46
C VAL A 13 9.07 -4.78 6.78
N SER A 14 9.94 -4.55 7.77
CA SER A 14 9.86 -5.19 9.10
C SER A 14 8.62 -4.79 9.86
N GLU A 15 8.23 -3.53 9.74
CA GLU A 15 7.06 -2.94 10.38
C GLU A 15 5.78 -3.59 9.84
N HIS A 16 5.64 -3.71 8.51
CA HIS A 16 4.53 -4.43 7.90
C HIS A 16 4.49 -5.92 8.29
N ILE A 17 5.63 -6.60 8.30
CA ILE A 17 5.69 -8.00 8.73
C ILE A 17 5.21 -8.14 10.17
N THR A 18 5.71 -7.30 11.09
CA THR A 18 5.30 -7.31 12.49
C THR A 18 3.80 -7.05 12.65
N ALA A 19 3.25 -6.08 11.90
CA ALA A 19 1.82 -5.77 11.93
C ALA A 19 0.99 -6.96 11.41
N LEU A 20 1.38 -7.56 10.29
CA LEU A 20 0.72 -8.73 9.71
C LEU A 20 0.78 -9.95 10.64
N GLU A 21 1.93 -10.23 11.27
CA GLU A 21 2.08 -11.31 12.26
C GLU A 21 1.16 -11.13 13.47
N LYS A 22 1.00 -9.88 13.94
CA LYS A 22 0.08 -9.56 15.04
C LYS A 22 -1.38 -9.84 14.66
N VAL A 23 -1.83 -9.37 13.47
CA VAL A 23 -3.24 -9.52 13.04
C VAL A 23 -3.58 -10.92 12.56
N SER A 24 -2.60 -11.69 12.09
CA SER A 24 -2.79 -13.07 11.63
C SER A 24 -2.59 -14.13 12.74
N ARG A 25 -2.31 -13.70 13.98
CA ARG A 25 -2.09 -14.63 15.10
C ARG A 25 -3.32 -15.54 15.33
N GLY A 26 -3.10 -16.85 15.27
CA GLY A 26 -4.17 -17.84 15.39
C GLY A 26 -4.93 -18.11 14.09
N LEU A 27 -4.60 -17.41 13.01
CA LEU A 27 -5.12 -17.65 11.67
C LEU A 27 -4.11 -18.46 10.85
N ASN A 28 -4.57 -19.10 9.79
CA ASN A 28 -3.72 -19.95 8.95
C ASN A 28 -3.01 -19.15 7.84
N TYR A 29 -2.15 -18.20 8.25
CA TYR A 29 -1.37 -17.34 7.34
C TYR A 29 0.14 -17.58 7.48
N ARG A 30 0.85 -17.44 6.37
CA ARG A 30 2.30 -17.39 6.27
C ARG A 30 2.72 -16.05 5.66
N ILE A 31 3.71 -15.38 6.25
CA ILE A 31 4.25 -14.12 5.73
C ILE A 31 5.64 -14.37 5.16
N VAL A 32 5.88 -13.92 3.92
CA VAL A 32 7.14 -14.14 3.21
C VAL A 32 7.73 -12.82 2.69
N ARG A 33 9.05 -12.68 2.80
CA ARG A 33 9.79 -11.53 2.25
C ARG A 33 10.11 -11.79 0.78
N ILE A 34 9.75 -10.85 -0.11
CA ILE A 34 9.98 -10.95 -1.53
C ILE A 34 11.10 -10.00 -1.94
N LYS A 35 12.25 -10.54 -2.29
CA LYS A 35 13.42 -9.77 -2.72
C LYS A 35 13.76 -9.95 -4.20
N LYS A 36 13.24 -10.99 -4.84
CA LYS A 36 13.49 -11.35 -6.24
C LYS A 36 12.28 -12.05 -6.84
N LYS A 37 12.19 -12.09 -8.16
CA LYS A 37 11.13 -12.78 -8.91
C LYS A 37 11.04 -14.27 -8.60
N GLY A 38 9.90 -14.87 -8.92
CA GLY A 38 9.61 -16.29 -8.76
C GLY A 38 8.89 -16.65 -7.46
N ILE A 39 8.56 -15.67 -6.63
CA ILE A 39 7.91 -15.89 -5.32
C ILE A 39 6.45 -15.44 -5.32
N ILE A 40 6.12 -14.33 -6.01
CA ILE A 40 4.78 -13.72 -5.99
C ILE A 40 3.70 -14.67 -6.49
N GLN A 41 4.01 -15.49 -7.48
CA GLN A 41 3.09 -16.50 -8.03
C GLN A 41 2.60 -17.54 -7.01
N ASN A 42 3.27 -17.65 -5.85
CA ASN A 42 2.90 -18.55 -4.75
C ASN A 42 2.30 -17.80 -3.57
N CYS A 43 1.96 -16.52 -3.76
CA CYS A 43 1.33 -15.68 -2.74
C CYS A 43 -0.15 -15.52 -3.05
N ASP A 44 -0.94 -15.50 -1.99
CA ASP A 44 -2.40 -15.23 -2.05
C ASP A 44 -2.70 -13.73 -1.87
N GLY A 45 -1.72 -12.93 -1.44
CA GLY A 45 -1.80 -11.48 -1.33
C GLY A 45 -0.45 -10.83 -1.23
N LEU A 46 -0.38 -9.51 -1.47
CA LEU A 46 0.86 -8.76 -1.58
C LEU A 46 0.79 -7.43 -0.83
N VAL A 47 1.84 -7.10 -0.09
CA VAL A 47 2.05 -5.77 0.49
C VAL A 47 3.24 -5.11 -0.19
N ILE A 48 3.03 -3.86 -0.65
CA ILE A 48 4.06 -2.99 -1.22
C ILE A 48 4.29 -1.86 -0.20
N PRO A 49 5.39 -1.94 0.58
CA PRO A 49 5.67 -1.01 1.66
C PRO A 49 5.92 0.43 1.20
N GLY A 50 5.77 1.36 2.15
CA GLY A 50 6.30 2.70 2.04
C GLY A 50 7.83 2.72 2.03
N GLY A 51 8.38 3.78 1.42
CA GLY A 51 9.81 3.98 1.28
C GLY A 51 10.09 5.08 0.26
N GLU A 52 11.21 5.02 -0.43
CA GLU A 52 11.55 5.97 -1.49
C GLU A 52 11.05 5.44 -2.85
N SER A 53 10.03 6.10 -3.42
CA SER A 53 9.31 5.60 -4.59
C SER A 53 10.18 5.42 -5.84
N THR A 54 11.15 6.30 -6.07
CA THR A 54 12.10 6.20 -7.20
C THR A 54 12.94 4.96 -7.09
N THR A 55 13.51 4.71 -5.91
CA THR A 55 14.33 3.54 -5.61
C THR A 55 13.51 2.26 -5.73
N ILE A 56 12.30 2.24 -5.15
CA ILE A 56 11.41 1.06 -5.23
C ILE A 56 11.04 0.76 -6.68
N SER A 57 10.63 1.76 -7.47
CA SER A 57 10.27 1.59 -8.87
C SER A 57 11.45 1.01 -9.69
N ARG A 58 12.66 1.54 -9.51
CA ARG A 58 13.88 1.05 -10.18
C ARG A 58 14.23 -0.38 -9.79
N LEU A 59 14.18 -0.70 -8.48
CA LEU A 59 14.50 -2.04 -8.00
C LEU A 59 13.46 -3.07 -8.40
N LEU A 60 12.15 -2.72 -8.44
CA LEU A 60 11.11 -3.61 -8.95
C LEU A 60 11.40 -4.04 -10.39
N ARG A 61 11.80 -3.09 -11.25
CA ARG A 61 12.17 -3.39 -12.64
C ARG A 61 13.44 -4.21 -12.73
N PHE A 62 14.48 -3.83 -11.99
CA PHE A 62 15.77 -4.53 -11.99
C PHE A 62 15.63 -6.00 -11.59
N GLU A 63 14.84 -6.28 -10.54
CA GLU A 63 14.57 -7.65 -10.08
C GLU A 63 13.48 -8.38 -10.90
N GLY A 64 12.80 -7.68 -11.84
CA GLY A 64 11.70 -8.21 -12.65
C GLY A 64 10.42 -8.47 -11.84
N LEU A 65 10.30 -7.84 -10.67
CA LEU A 65 9.13 -7.95 -9.79
C LEU A 65 7.92 -7.18 -10.34
N ASP A 66 8.14 -6.08 -11.07
CA ASP A 66 7.12 -5.30 -11.77
C ASP A 66 6.25 -6.21 -12.67
N LYS A 67 6.91 -6.99 -13.53
CA LYS A 67 6.24 -7.93 -14.46
C LYS A 67 5.55 -9.07 -13.71
N GLU A 68 6.13 -9.54 -12.61
CA GLU A 68 5.54 -10.60 -11.80
C GLU A 68 4.30 -10.10 -11.04
N ILE A 69 4.32 -8.87 -10.49
CA ILE A 69 3.16 -8.21 -9.89
C ILE A 69 2.02 -8.09 -10.91
N LEU A 70 2.31 -7.59 -12.12
CA LEU A 70 1.33 -7.44 -13.19
C LEU A 70 0.70 -8.77 -13.62
N LYS A 71 1.48 -9.86 -13.67
CA LYS A 71 0.97 -11.20 -13.97
C LYS A 71 0.06 -11.74 -12.87
N ASN A 72 0.25 -11.31 -11.64
CA ASN A 72 -0.51 -11.75 -10.47
C ASN A 72 -1.46 -10.64 -9.95
N GLN A 73 -1.91 -9.73 -10.82
CA GLN A 73 -2.77 -8.61 -10.43
C GLN A 73 -4.15 -9.01 -9.88
N HIS A 74 -4.52 -10.28 -9.97
CA HIS A 74 -5.77 -10.81 -9.43
C HIS A 74 -5.76 -10.98 -7.91
N ILE A 75 -4.58 -11.10 -7.27
CA ILE A 75 -4.48 -11.25 -5.82
C ILE A 75 -4.73 -9.92 -5.08
N PRO A 76 -5.23 -9.95 -3.82
CA PRO A 76 -5.30 -8.77 -2.97
C PRO A 76 -3.96 -8.07 -2.82
N MET A 77 -3.95 -6.73 -2.90
CA MET A 77 -2.74 -5.94 -2.72
C MET A 77 -2.98 -4.74 -1.81
N MET A 78 -2.02 -4.45 -0.94
CA MET A 78 -2.00 -3.22 -0.15
C MET A 78 -0.71 -2.45 -0.45
N GLY A 79 -0.84 -1.17 -0.85
CA GLY A 79 0.29 -0.25 -1.03
C GLY A 79 0.21 0.92 -0.05
N THR A 80 1.30 1.17 0.70
CA THR A 80 1.37 2.28 1.65
C THR A 80 2.42 3.30 1.21
N CYS A 81 2.13 4.59 1.31
CA CYS A 81 3.01 5.69 0.93
C CYS A 81 3.60 5.49 -0.49
N ALA A 82 4.87 5.11 -0.63
CA ALA A 82 5.46 4.78 -1.93
C ALA A 82 4.73 3.62 -2.63
N GLY A 83 4.24 2.64 -1.90
CA GLY A 83 3.44 1.53 -2.43
C GLY A 83 2.14 1.98 -3.09
N LEU A 84 1.50 3.04 -2.58
CA LEU A 84 0.35 3.68 -3.23
C LEU A 84 0.75 4.23 -4.62
N ILE A 85 1.93 4.87 -4.73
CA ILE A 85 2.45 5.37 -6.00
C ILE A 85 2.66 4.20 -6.98
N ILE A 86 3.23 3.09 -6.52
CA ILE A 86 3.45 1.90 -7.34
C ILE A 86 2.13 1.29 -7.84
N LEU A 87 1.06 1.29 -7.05
CA LEU A 87 -0.25 0.80 -7.49
C LEU A 87 -0.94 1.72 -8.51
N SER A 88 -0.60 3.01 -8.57
CA SER A 88 -1.30 4.04 -9.34
C SER A 88 -0.85 4.12 -10.82
N ASN A 89 -1.50 5.04 -11.55
CA ASN A 89 -1.10 5.48 -12.90
C ASN A 89 -0.01 6.57 -12.87
N TYR A 90 0.79 6.64 -11.78
CA TYR A 90 1.83 7.66 -11.64
C TYR A 90 2.93 7.47 -12.67
N GLN A 91 3.38 8.57 -13.29
CA GLN A 91 4.49 8.57 -14.23
C GLN A 91 5.25 9.89 -14.14
N ASP A 92 6.54 9.81 -13.89
CA ASP A 92 7.51 10.90 -14.07
C ASP A 92 8.85 10.31 -14.57
N GLU A 93 9.88 11.16 -14.68
CA GLU A 93 11.22 10.74 -15.16
C GLU A 93 11.88 9.70 -14.26
N ASP A 94 11.57 9.70 -12.98
CA ASP A 94 12.27 8.92 -11.94
C ASP A 94 11.47 7.73 -11.41
N ALA A 95 10.14 7.77 -11.45
CA ALA A 95 9.28 6.74 -10.88
C ALA A 95 8.07 6.48 -11.78
N GLU A 96 7.66 5.22 -11.84
CA GLU A 96 6.50 4.77 -12.60
C GLU A 96 5.66 3.81 -11.76
N GLY A 97 4.36 4.09 -11.72
CA GLY A 97 3.36 3.17 -11.19
C GLY A 97 3.05 2.03 -12.15
N LEU A 98 2.41 0.99 -11.64
CA LEU A 98 2.06 -0.19 -12.42
C LEU A 98 0.66 -0.12 -13.04
N GLY A 99 -0.11 0.95 -12.79
CA GLY A 99 -1.44 1.13 -13.34
C GLY A 99 -2.48 0.10 -12.84
N LEU A 100 -2.28 -0.44 -11.63
CA LEU A 100 -3.17 -1.44 -11.04
C LEU A 100 -4.41 -0.83 -10.40
N MET A 101 -4.38 0.48 -10.11
CA MET A 101 -5.51 1.28 -9.64
C MET A 101 -5.62 2.54 -10.50
N ASP A 102 -6.84 2.83 -10.98
CA ASP A 102 -7.11 4.00 -11.84
C ASP A 102 -7.13 5.30 -11.03
N MET A 103 -5.96 5.74 -10.61
CA MET A 103 -5.81 6.96 -9.81
C MET A 103 -4.57 7.76 -10.20
N GLN A 104 -4.71 9.09 -10.19
CA GLN A 104 -3.61 10.03 -10.36
C GLN A 104 -3.10 10.46 -8.99
N VAL A 105 -1.80 10.43 -8.81
CA VAL A 105 -1.13 10.70 -7.54
C VAL A 105 -0.21 11.91 -7.65
N LYS A 106 -0.15 12.70 -6.59
CA LYS A 106 0.83 13.77 -6.38
C LYS A 106 1.82 13.33 -5.31
N ARG A 107 3.11 13.32 -5.61
CA ARG A 107 4.18 13.08 -4.64
C ARG A 107 4.31 14.29 -3.70
N ASN A 108 4.71 14.06 -2.44
CA ASN A 108 4.95 15.10 -1.43
C ASN A 108 3.82 16.15 -1.40
N ALA A 109 2.57 15.68 -1.33
CA ALA A 109 1.39 16.51 -1.58
C ALA A 109 1.18 17.59 -0.52
N PHE A 110 1.69 17.40 0.71
CA PHE A 110 1.43 18.25 1.86
C PHE A 110 2.51 19.32 2.10
N GLY A 111 3.50 19.44 1.18
CA GLY A 111 4.52 20.47 1.20
C GLY A 111 5.70 20.19 2.14
N ARG A 112 6.76 21.02 2.02
CA ARG A 112 8.01 20.86 2.80
C ARG A 112 7.85 21.10 4.30
N GLN A 113 6.85 21.88 4.71
CA GLN A 113 6.62 22.21 6.14
C GLN A 113 5.89 21.09 6.90
N ALA A 114 5.28 20.11 6.20
CA ALA A 114 4.60 18.96 6.78
C ALA A 114 5.30 17.65 6.39
N GLU A 115 6.60 17.54 6.74
CA GLU A 115 7.38 16.34 6.43
C GLU A 115 6.84 15.10 7.15
N SER A 116 6.35 15.28 8.39
CA SER A 116 5.74 14.22 9.19
C SER A 116 4.68 14.81 10.11
N PHE A 117 3.50 14.21 10.14
CA PHE A 117 2.40 14.60 11.04
C PHE A 117 1.45 13.42 11.26
N GLU A 118 0.67 13.51 12.33
CA GLU A 118 -0.41 12.58 12.63
C GLU A 118 -1.75 13.31 12.51
N TYR A 119 -2.77 12.58 12.05
CA TYR A 119 -4.11 13.13 11.93
C TYR A 119 -5.19 12.05 12.13
N PRO A 120 -6.22 12.31 12.96
CA PRO A 120 -7.36 11.41 13.09
C PRO A 120 -8.24 11.50 11.85
N LEU A 121 -8.21 10.46 11.02
CA LEU A 121 -9.00 10.34 9.79
C LEU A 121 -10.34 9.65 10.07
N GLU A 122 -11.42 10.23 9.59
CA GLU A 122 -12.65 9.49 9.39
C GLU A 122 -12.48 8.55 8.20
N VAL A 123 -12.60 7.25 8.45
CA VAL A 123 -12.45 6.20 7.45
C VAL A 123 -13.78 5.51 7.24
N LYS A 124 -14.29 5.49 6.02
CA LYS A 124 -15.63 5.00 5.65
C LYS A 124 -15.95 3.58 6.19
N VAL A 125 -14.95 2.75 6.35
CA VAL A 125 -15.09 1.34 6.77
C VAL A 125 -14.78 1.10 8.26
N PHE A 126 -14.61 2.15 9.05
CA PHE A 126 -14.33 2.08 10.48
C PHE A 126 -15.36 2.91 11.28
N ASP A 127 -15.76 2.41 12.44
CA ASP A 127 -16.72 3.07 13.33
C ASP A 127 -16.12 4.24 14.15
N SER A 128 -14.81 4.41 14.11
CA SER A 128 -14.09 5.47 14.83
C SER A 128 -12.88 5.94 14.04
N PRO A 129 -12.43 7.20 14.25
CA PRO A 129 -11.28 7.76 13.57
C PRO A 129 -10.04 6.88 13.67
N PHE A 130 -9.26 6.83 12.60
CA PHE A 130 -7.95 6.18 12.54
C PHE A 130 -6.86 7.24 12.65
N ASN A 131 -5.94 7.10 13.61
CA ASN A 131 -4.81 8.02 13.73
C ASN A 131 -3.75 7.69 12.66
N ALA A 132 -3.77 8.43 11.54
CA ALA A 132 -2.92 8.21 10.39
C ALA A 132 -1.59 8.95 10.53
N ILE A 133 -0.48 8.24 10.32
CA ILE A 133 0.89 8.76 10.37
C ILE A 133 1.36 9.06 8.95
N PHE A 134 1.54 10.33 8.62
CA PHE A 134 2.00 10.80 7.31
C PHE A 134 3.49 11.16 7.38
N ILE A 135 4.29 10.67 6.44
CA ILE A 135 5.72 10.98 6.32
C ILE A 135 6.01 11.28 4.85
N ARG A 136 6.27 12.54 4.51
CA ARG A 136 6.48 13.02 3.13
C ARG A 136 5.47 12.40 2.13
N ALA A 137 4.22 12.32 2.59
CA ALA A 137 3.22 11.46 1.99
C ALA A 137 2.78 11.93 0.60
N PRO A 138 2.54 10.98 -0.31
CA PRO A 138 1.79 11.26 -1.54
C PRO A 138 0.32 11.48 -1.23
N ALA A 139 -0.44 11.99 -2.20
CA ALA A 139 -1.88 12.04 -2.10
C ALA A 139 -2.54 11.69 -3.44
N ILE A 140 -3.73 11.13 -3.40
CA ILE A 140 -4.53 10.85 -4.58
C ILE A 140 -5.24 12.14 -4.98
N LYS A 141 -4.86 12.68 -6.13
CA LYS A 141 -5.40 13.91 -6.71
C LYS A 141 -6.73 13.68 -7.42
N GLN A 142 -6.82 12.56 -8.15
CA GLN A 142 -7.98 12.19 -8.93
C GLN A 142 -8.15 10.67 -8.92
N VAL A 143 -9.39 10.22 -8.85
CA VAL A 143 -9.78 8.81 -8.94
C VAL A 143 -10.60 8.60 -10.20
N GLY A 144 -10.38 7.46 -10.85
CA GLY A 144 -11.19 6.99 -11.98
C GLY A 144 -12.37 6.13 -11.53
N ASN A 145 -12.96 5.43 -12.50
CA ASN A 145 -14.12 4.61 -12.25
C ASN A 145 -13.82 3.39 -11.38
N GLY A 146 -14.76 3.04 -10.51
CA GLY A 146 -14.66 1.85 -9.67
C GLY A 146 -13.72 1.98 -8.47
N ILE A 147 -13.24 3.19 -8.19
CA ILE A 147 -12.47 3.46 -6.96
C ILE A 147 -13.39 3.97 -5.87
N ASP A 148 -13.40 3.28 -4.74
CA ASP A 148 -14.02 3.73 -3.50
C ASP A 148 -13.01 4.52 -2.65
N VAL A 149 -13.29 5.81 -2.43
CA VAL A 149 -12.48 6.66 -1.55
C VAL A 149 -12.88 6.36 -0.10
N LEU A 150 -11.95 5.82 0.67
CA LEU A 150 -12.17 5.41 2.06
C LEU A 150 -11.90 6.54 3.06
N ALA A 151 -10.96 7.44 2.77
CA ALA A 151 -10.67 8.59 3.62
C ALA A 151 -10.14 9.78 2.82
N ARG A 152 -10.41 10.98 3.34
CA ARG A 152 -9.93 12.24 2.79
C ARG A 152 -9.19 13.05 3.86
N PHE A 153 -8.20 13.81 3.42
CA PHE A 153 -7.53 14.82 4.22
C PHE A 153 -7.35 16.08 3.37
N LYS A 154 -7.94 17.19 3.82
CA LYS A 154 -8.08 18.41 3.03
C LYS A 154 -8.76 18.10 1.67
N GLU A 155 -8.21 18.62 0.57
CA GLU A 155 -8.71 18.41 -0.79
C GLU A 155 -8.36 17.05 -1.41
N TYR A 156 -7.51 16.26 -0.74
CA TYR A 156 -6.99 15.00 -1.27
C TYR A 156 -7.70 13.76 -0.74
N SER A 157 -7.77 12.73 -1.56
CA SER A 157 -8.04 11.38 -1.08
C SER A 157 -6.74 10.76 -0.57
N VAL A 158 -6.80 10.12 0.62
CA VAL A 158 -5.61 9.56 1.30
C VAL A 158 -5.72 8.07 1.60
N ALA A 159 -6.90 7.49 1.40
CA ALA A 159 -7.13 6.06 1.39
C ALA A 159 -8.16 5.74 0.33
N ALA A 160 -7.91 4.73 -0.49
CA ALA A 160 -8.79 4.31 -1.58
C ALA A 160 -8.70 2.79 -1.80
N GLN A 161 -9.80 2.22 -2.29
CA GLN A 161 -9.89 0.83 -2.68
C GLN A 161 -10.42 0.69 -4.11
N GLN A 162 -9.87 -0.24 -4.87
CA GLN A 162 -10.43 -0.68 -6.15
C GLN A 162 -10.42 -2.20 -6.21
N GLY A 163 -11.61 -2.80 -6.15
CA GLY A 163 -11.73 -4.26 -6.00
C GLY A 163 -10.97 -4.74 -4.76
N ASN A 164 -10.03 -5.64 -4.95
CA ASN A 164 -9.19 -6.19 -3.88
C ASN A 164 -7.86 -5.43 -3.66
N LYS A 165 -7.75 -4.20 -4.15
CA LYS A 165 -6.56 -3.37 -3.98
C LYS A 165 -6.82 -2.20 -3.04
N LEU A 166 -5.94 -2.03 -2.07
CA LEU A 166 -5.98 -1.00 -1.04
C LEU A 166 -4.76 -0.09 -1.15
N ALA A 167 -4.98 1.22 -1.30
CA ALA A 167 -3.93 2.23 -1.40
C ALA A 167 -4.06 3.24 -0.27
N LEU A 168 -2.99 3.43 0.49
CA LEU A 168 -2.94 4.31 1.66
C LEU A 168 -1.77 5.31 1.52
N SER A 169 -2.05 6.60 1.70
CA SER A 169 -1.03 7.67 1.65
C SER A 169 -0.12 7.69 2.88
N PHE A 170 -0.57 7.12 3.97
CA PHE A 170 0.06 7.12 5.29
C PHE A 170 0.65 5.74 5.64
N HIS A 171 1.23 5.65 6.83
CA HIS A 171 1.95 4.48 7.33
C HIS A 171 1.17 3.77 8.46
N PRO A 172 0.21 2.87 8.15
CA PRO A 172 -0.53 2.15 9.18
C PRO A 172 0.35 1.17 9.96
N GLU A 173 1.50 0.77 9.39
CA GLU A 173 2.47 -0.12 10.01
C GLU A 173 3.28 0.51 11.16
N LEU A 174 3.25 1.84 11.27
CA LEU A 174 3.91 2.58 12.35
C LEU A 174 2.98 2.87 13.53
N SER A 175 1.71 2.50 13.43
CA SER A 175 0.71 2.64 14.48
C SER A 175 0.45 1.31 15.20
N ASP A 176 0.06 1.37 16.47
CA ASP A 176 -0.48 0.22 17.19
C ASP A 176 -1.91 -0.14 16.76
N ASP A 177 -2.57 0.75 16.01
CA ASP A 177 -3.89 0.52 15.41
C ASP A 177 -3.76 -0.32 14.14
N LEU A 178 -4.07 -1.60 14.23
CA LEU A 178 -3.90 -2.56 13.15
C LEU A 178 -5.15 -2.72 12.26
N ARG A 179 -6.14 -1.83 12.35
CA ARG A 179 -7.41 -1.96 11.61
C ARG A 179 -7.20 -2.05 10.08
N PHE A 180 -6.28 -1.30 9.48
CA PHE A 180 -6.01 -1.42 8.05
C PHE A 180 -5.37 -2.75 7.67
N HIS A 181 -4.49 -3.31 8.49
CA HIS A 181 -3.95 -4.65 8.23
C HIS A 181 -5.03 -5.73 8.38
N LYS A 182 -5.93 -5.62 9.36
CA LYS A 182 -7.11 -6.50 9.48
C LYS A 182 -8.04 -6.36 8.28
N TYR A 183 -8.31 -5.13 7.85
CA TYR A 183 -9.15 -4.85 6.67
C TYR A 183 -8.54 -5.45 5.40
N PHE A 184 -7.22 -5.34 5.22
CA PHE A 184 -6.52 -5.98 4.12
C PHE A 184 -6.73 -7.50 4.11
N LEU A 185 -6.70 -8.18 5.28
CA LEU A 185 -6.96 -9.63 5.34
C LEU A 185 -8.38 -9.99 4.91
N GLN A 186 -9.36 -9.11 5.12
CA GLN A 186 -10.74 -9.35 4.68
C GLN A 186 -10.90 -9.32 3.15
N LEU A 187 -9.98 -8.68 2.43
CA LEU A 187 -10.00 -8.64 0.96
C LEU A 187 -9.65 -9.99 0.30
N PHE A 188 -9.21 -10.98 1.08
CA PHE A 188 -8.94 -12.33 0.57
C PHE A 188 -10.21 -13.17 0.38
N ASP A 189 -11.32 -12.77 1.02
CA ASP A 189 -12.59 -13.47 0.99
C ASP A 189 -13.59 -12.80 0.02
N SER A 190 -13.16 -11.77 -0.74
CA SER A 190 -14.00 -10.93 -1.60
C SER A 190 -13.92 -11.30 -3.09
#